data_3d42d6affe1cffa79a9a9ceedd99cb4a
#
_entry.id   3d42d6affe1cffa79a9a9ceedd99cb4a
#
_cell.length_a   1.000
_cell.length_b   1.000
_cell.length_c   1.000
_cell.angle_alpha   90.00
_cell.angle_beta   90.00
_cell.angle_gamma   90.00
#
_symmetry.space_group_name_H-M   'P 1'
#
loop_
_entity.id
_entity.type
_entity.pdbx_description
1 polymer ?
#
loop_
_entity_poly.entity_id
_entity_poly.type
_entity_poly.pdbx_seq_one_letter_code
_entity_poly.pdbx_strand_id
1 'polypeptide(L)'
;MNINISAVSGRREASFPFSFEEKLDGLGGYSQEAVFTTPVSLDGEVIKEGDIYYINGKGTVGMSMPCDRCLEPVSFSVDFELNEKFSSNASYDEEIETFSGDSIDLTSIVIRNILAVLPMKVVCSDDCKGLCPVCGQNLNIKDCGCDTTYIDPRFESL
;
A
#
# COMPACT_ATOMS: atom_id res chain seq x y z
N MET A 1 -10.05 -5.06 -9.56
CA MET A 1 -10.90 -3.86 -9.40
C MET A 1 -11.13 -3.21 -10.75
N ASN A 2 -12.25 -3.52 -11.43
CA ASN A 2 -12.50 -3.05 -12.80
C ASN A 2 -13.68 -2.08 -12.84
N ILE A 3 -13.47 -0.88 -13.38
CA ILE A 3 -14.51 0.11 -13.65
C ILE A 3 -15.00 -0.06 -15.08
N ASN A 4 -16.31 -0.33 -15.25
CA ASN A 4 -16.93 -0.37 -16.56
C ASN A 4 -17.33 1.06 -17.00
N ILE A 5 -16.78 1.52 -18.10
CA ILE A 5 -16.99 2.87 -18.64
C ILE A 5 -17.88 2.88 -19.90
N SER A 6 -18.40 1.72 -20.33
CA SER A 6 -19.19 1.60 -21.58
C SER A 6 -20.40 2.55 -21.61
N ALA A 7 -21.05 2.76 -20.45
CA ALA A 7 -22.22 3.64 -20.35
C ALA A 7 -21.91 5.13 -20.57
N VAL A 8 -20.64 5.54 -20.45
CA VAL A 8 -20.20 6.94 -20.56
C VAL A 8 -19.22 7.18 -21.70
N SER A 9 -18.72 6.13 -22.34
CA SER A 9 -17.72 6.23 -23.42
C SER A 9 -18.19 7.12 -24.58
N GLY A 10 -19.48 7.08 -24.92
CA GLY A 10 -20.07 7.90 -25.97
C GLY A 10 -20.44 9.34 -25.60
N ARG A 11 -20.25 9.76 -24.33
CA ARG A 11 -20.57 11.11 -23.86
C ARG A 11 -19.30 11.96 -23.79
N ARG A 12 -19.41 13.25 -24.07
CA ARG A 12 -18.28 14.18 -23.94
C ARG A 12 -17.94 14.51 -22.49
N GLU A 13 -18.97 14.64 -21.67
CA GLU A 13 -18.89 14.93 -20.24
C GLU A 13 -19.81 13.97 -19.50
N ALA A 14 -19.31 13.32 -18.49
CA ALA A 14 -20.08 12.44 -17.62
C ALA A 14 -19.36 12.25 -16.29
N SER A 15 -20.13 12.07 -15.22
CA SER A 15 -19.56 11.62 -13.96
C SER A 15 -20.45 10.52 -13.37
N PHE A 16 -19.83 9.61 -12.61
CA PHE A 16 -20.55 8.58 -11.86
C PHE A 16 -19.71 8.09 -10.68
N PRO A 17 -20.36 7.81 -9.55
CA PRO A 17 -19.68 7.26 -8.40
C PRO A 17 -19.39 5.77 -8.59
N PHE A 18 -18.34 5.30 -7.90
CA PHE A 18 -18.05 3.88 -7.77
C PHE A 18 -17.70 3.53 -6.33
N SER A 19 -17.92 2.28 -5.97
CA SER A 19 -17.54 1.70 -4.68
C SER A 19 -17.07 0.28 -4.89
N PHE A 20 -15.94 -0.07 -4.29
CA PHE A 20 -15.37 -1.41 -4.30
C PHE A 20 -15.08 -1.89 -2.88
N GLU A 21 -15.35 -3.17 -2.66
CA GLU A 21 -14.87 -3.92 -1.50
C GLU A 21 -14.33 -5.25 -2.01
N GLU A 22 -13.02 -5.35 -2.17
CA GLU A 22 -12.39 -6.50 -2.82
C GLU A 22 -11.16 -6.98 -2.04
N LYS A 23 -11.04 -8.31 -1.91
CA LYS A 23 -9.85 -8.92 -1.33
C LYS A 23 -8.74 -8.99 -2.38
N LEU A 24 -7.58 -8.44 -2.03
CA LEU A 24 -6.36 -8.58 -2.80
C LEU A 24 -5.47 -9.64 -2.14
N ASP A 25 -4.79 -10.44 -2.96
CA ASP A 25 -3.93 -11.55 -2.50
C ASP A 25 -2.57 -11.10 -1.95
N GLY A 26 -2.34 -9.79 -1.87
CA GLY A 26 -1.10 -9.18 -1.37
C GLY A 26 -0.59 -8.04 -2.25
N LEU A 27 0.59 -7.54 -1.93
CA LEU A 27 1.21 -6.40 -2.60
C LEU A 27 1.97 -6.78 -3.89
N GLY A 28 1.60 -7.89 -4.55
CA GLY A 28 2.11 -8.22 -5.88
C GLY A 28 3.64 -8.45 -5.97
N GLY A 29 4.26 -8.96 -4.92
CA GLY A 29 5.71 -9.22 -4.88
C GLY A 29 6.57 -8.06 -4.37
N TYR A 30 5.98 -6.90 -4.08
CA TYR A 30 6.70 -5.75 -3.50
C TYR A 30 7.05 -5.95 -2.01
N SER A 31 6.24 -6.71 -1.29
CA SER A 31 6.54 -7.14 0.08
C SER A 31 5.89 -8.48 0.36
N GLN A 32 6.70 -9.47 0.77
CA GLN A 32 6.20 -10.77 1.22
C GLN A 32 5.77 -10.77 2.69
N GLU A 33 6.16 -9.73 3.43
CA GLU A 33 5.92 -9.63 4.87
C GLU A 33 4.63 -8.88 5.20
N ALA A 34 4.13 -8.07 4.25
CA ALA A 34 2.90 -7.32 4.40
C ALA A 34 1.70 -8.15 3.97
N VAL A 35 0.75 -8.35 4.87
CA VAL A 35 -0.47 -9.15 4.65
C VAL A 35 -1.69 -8.27 4.81
N PHE A 36 -2.62 -8.32 3.86
CA PHE A 36 -3.93 -7.70 4.01
C PHE A 36 -4.78 -8.47 5.01
N THR A 37 -5.29 -7.78 6.03
CA THR A 37 -6.15 -8.37 7.07
C THR A 37 -7.63 -8.13 6.81
N THR A 38 -7.96 -7.12 6.00
CA THR A 38 -9.32 -6.81 5.55
C THR A 38 -9.37 -6.67 4.04
N PRO A 39 -10.55 -6.74 3.40
CA PRO A 39 -10.72 -6.30 2.03
C PRO A 39 -10.28 -4.84 1.87
N VAL A 40 -9.83 -4.49 0.67
CA VAL A 40 -9.61 -3.09 0.27
C VAL A 40 -10.97 -2.47 0.01
N SER A 41 -11.30 -1.40 0.74
CA SER A 41 -12.46 -0.57 0.48
C SER A 41 -12.01 0.67 -0.29
N LEU A 42 -12.66 0.99 -1.38
CA LEU A 42 -12.36 2.14 -2.23
C LEU A 42 -13.65 2.77 -2.74
N ASP A 43 -13.90 4.00 -2.36
CA ASP A 43 -15.03 4.82 -2.81
C ASP A 43 -14.53 6.00 -3.60
N GLY A 44 -15.21 6.32 -4.70
CA GLY A 44 -14.75 7.40 -5.55
C GLY A 44 -15.72 7.78 -6.65
N GLU A 45 -15.21 8.59 -7.55
CA GLU A 45 -15.94 9.13 -8.70
C GLU A 45 -15.06 9.05 -9.95
N VAL A 46 -15.68 8.69 -11.06
CA VAL A 46 -15.10 8.82 -12.40
C VAL A 46 -15.69 10.07 -13.05
N ILE A 47 -14.83 10.96 -13.52
CA ILE A 47 -15.20 12.15 -14.28
C ILE A 47 -14.59 12.03 -15.67
N LYS A 48 -15.43 12.11 -16.70
CA LYS A 48 -14.99 12.10 -18.09
C LYS A 48 -15.05 13.50 -18.67
N GLU A 49 -13.93 13.94 -19.23
CA GLU A 49 -13.80 15.20 -19.97
C GLU A 49 -13.10 14.94 -21.32
N GLY A 50 -13.88 14.96 -22.40
CA GLY A 50 -13.37 14.62 -23.72
C GLY A 50 -12.91 13.16 -23.80
N ASP A 51 -11.63 12.93 -24.04
CA ASP A 51 -11.00 11.61 -24.15
C ASP A 51 -10.29 11.18 -22.86
N ILE A 52 -10.34 12.01 -21.81
CA ILE A 52 -9.68 11.77 -20.53
C ILE A 52 -10.71 11.37 -19.47
N TYR A 53 -10.36 10.36 -18.69
CA TYR A 53 -11.09 9.89 -17.52
C TYR A 53 -10.27 10.21 -16.28
N TYR A 54 -10.80 11.06 -15.42
CA TYR A 54 -10.25 11.35 -14.09
C TYR A 54 -10.91 10.40 -13.11
N ILE A 55 -10.11 9.65 -12.38
CA ILE A 55 -10.59 8.72 -11.35
C ILE A 55 -10.06 9.21 -10.00
N ASN A 56 -10.97 9.74 -9.20
CA ASN A 56 -10.67 10.23 -7.87
C ASN A 56 -11.36 9.36 -6.82
N GLY A 57 -10.64 9.00 -5.77
CA GLY A 57 -11.20 8.15 -4.73
C GLY A 57 -10.38 8.17 -3.45
N LYS A 58 -10.99 7.61 -2.41
CA LYS A 58 -10.35 7.35 -1.12
C LYS A 58 -10.59 5.91 -0.74
N GLY A 59 -9.54 5.26 -0.30
CA GLY A 59 -9.63 3.88 0.12
C GLY A 59 -8.97 3.64 1.47
N THR A 60 -9.36 2.54 2.09
CA THR A 60 -8.77 2.05 3.33
C THR A 60 -8.59 0.55 3.27
N VAL A 61 -7.56 0.07 3.95
CA VAL A 61 -7.28 -1.36 4.07
C VAL A 61 -6.59 -1.67 5.39
N GLY A 62 -7.00 -2.76 6.04
CA GLY A 62 -6.29 -3.31 7.19
C GLY A 62 -5.11 -4.16 6.74
N MET A 63 -3.98 -3.96 7.40
CA MET A 63 -2.73 -4.66 7.10
C MET A 63 -2.07 -5.19 8.37
N SER A 64 -1.22 -6.19 8.21
CA SER A 64 -0.32 -6.69 9.24
C SER A 64 1.08 -6.81 8.68
N MET A 65 2.06 -6.30 9.43
CA MET A 65 3.48 -6.41 9.11
C MET A 65 4.27 -6.79 10.37
N PRO A 66 5.42 -7.46 10.26
CA PRO A 66 6.27 -7.71 11.41
C PRO A 66 6.83 -6.40 11.97
N CYS A 67 6.95 -6.34 13.29
CA CYS A 67 7.66 -5.26 13.97
C CYS A 67 9.14 -5.27 13.57
N ASP A 68 9.70 -4.13 13.15
CA ASP A 68 11.10 -4.02 12.73
C ASP A 68 12.12 -4.26 13.86
N ARG A 69 11.64 -4.33 15.12
CA ARG A 69 12.51 -4.58 16.28
C ARG A 69 12.39 -5.99 16.84
N CYS A 70 11.17 -6.53 16.97
CA CYS A 70 10.93 -7.81 17.67
C CYS A 70 10.27 -8.87 16.81
N LEU A 71 9.95 -8.56 15.55
CA LEU A 71 9.30 -9.43 14.55
C LEU A 71 7.88 -9.89 14.90
N GLU A 72 7.31 -9.43 16.02
CA GLU A 72 5.91 -9.70 16.33
C GLU A 72 4.97 -9.00 15.33
N PRO A 73 3.86 -9.62 14.94
CA PRO A 73 2.94 -9.03 13.99
C PRO A 73 2.26 -7.78 14.56
N VAL A 74 2.24 -6.72 13.78
CA VAL A 74 1.58 -5.45 14.10
C VAL A 74 0.48 -5.22 13.08
N SER A 75 -0.75 -5.04 13.56
CA SER A 75 -1.91 -4.73 12.71
C SER A 75 -2.21 -3.24 12.76
N PHE A 76 -2.44 -2.64 11.59
CA PHE A 76 -2.80 -1.24 11.43
C PHE A 76 -3.68 -1.06 10.19
N SER A 77 -4.33 0.09 10.07
CA SER A 77 -5.06 0.47 8.87
C SER A 77 -4.27 1.50 8.06
N VAL A 78 -4.43 1.44 6.77
CA VAL A 78 -3.81 2.35 5.81
C VAL A 78 -4.90 3.02 5.02
N ASP A 79 -4.91 4.34 5.03
CA ASP A 79 -5.77 5.16 4.19
C ASP A 79 -4.95 5.67 3.00
N PHE A 80 -5.51 5.59 1.80
CA PHE A 80 -4.86 6.05 0.58
C PHE A 80 -5.82 6.86 -0.29
N GLU A 81 -5.27 7.72 -1.11
CA GLU A 81 -6.04 8.50 -2.09
C GLU A 81 -5.67 8.04 -3.50
N LEU A 82 -6.67 8.07 -4.36
CA LEU A 82 -6.55 7.77 -5.78
C LEU A 82 -6.86 9.04 -6.56
N ASN A 83 -5.91 9.51 -7.39
CA ASN A 83 -6.06 10.66 -8.25
C ASN A 83 -5.33 10.36 -9.57
N GLU A 84 -6.01 9.65 -10.46
CA GLU A 84 -5.38 9.11 -11.67
C GLU A 84 -6.12 9.58 -12.94
N LYS A 85 -5.37 9.69 -14.03
CA LYS A 85 -5.89 10.06 -15.33
C LYS A 85 -5.70 8.91 -16.31
N PHE A 86 -6.74 8.61 -17.05
CA PHE A 86 -6.72 7.56 -18.07
C PHE A 86 -7.19 8.08 -19.42
N SER A 87 -6.64 7.51 -20.50
CA SER A 87 -7.11 7.77 -21.86
C SER A 87 -7.06 6.48 -22.69
N SER A 88 -8.01 6.34 -23.61
CA SER A 88 -7.95 5.27 -24.63
C SER A 88 -6.97 5.59 -25.77
N ASN A 89 -6.55 6.84 -25.88
CA ASN A 89 -5.58 7.28 -26.88
C ASN A 89 -4.18 7.31 -26.29
N ALA A 90 -3.19 6.86 -27.05
CA ALA A 90 -1.79 7.00 -26.64
C ALA A 90 -1.48 8.50 -26.45
N SER A 91 -1.15 8.86 -25.23
CA SER A 91 -0.77 10.23 -24.86
C SER A 91 0.75 10.32 -24.77
N TYR A 92 1.29 11.49 -25.12
CA TYR A 92 2.69 11.83 -24.83
C TYR A 92 2.90 12.33 -23.39
N ASP A 93 1.82 12.41 -22.61
CA ASP A 93 1.85 12.83 -21.23
C ASP A 93 2.06 11.58 -20.33
N GLU A 94 3.18 11.52 -19.64
CA GLU A 94 3.56 10.42 -18.76
C GLU A 94 2.63 10.27 -17.54
N GLU A 95 1.83 11.31 -17.25
CA GLU A 95 0.84 11.28 -16.16
C GLU A 95 -0.48 10.60 -16.55
N ILE A 96 -0.66 10.26 -17.85
CA ILE A 96 -1.91 9.67 -18.34
C ILE A 96 -1.68 8.19 -18.63
N GLU A 97 -2.31 7.33 -17.82
CA GLU A 97 -2.31 5.89 -18.03
C GLU A 97 -3.18 5.53 -19.23
N THR A 98 -2.76 4.56 -20.04
CA THR A 98 -3.53 4.09 -21.18
C THR A 98 -4.33 2.84 -20.84
N PHE A 99 -5.55 2.78 -21.35
CA PHE A 99 -6.37 1.57 -21.24
C PHE A 99 -6.93 1.18 -22.62
N SER A 100 -7.40 -0.06 -22.72
CA SER A 100 -8.03 -0.57 -23.93
C SER A 100 -9.36 -1.26 -23.61
N GLY A 101 -10.36 -1.06 -24.48
CA GLY A 101 -11.70 -1.62 -24.28
C GLY A 101 -12.62 -0.74 -23.44
N ASP A 102 -13.62 -1.36 -22.82
CA ASP A 102 -14.69 -0.67 -22.08
C ASP A 102 -14.54 -0.75 -20.56
N SER A 103 -13.36 -1.12 -20.06
CA SER A 103 -13.08 -1.22 -18.61
C SER A 103 -11.68 -0.73 -18.27
N ILE A 104 -11.56 -0.09 -17.12
CA ILE A 104 -10.30 0.36 -16.53
C ILE A 104 -10.00 -0.51 -15.32
N ASP A 105 -8.84 -1.18 -15.32
CA ASP A 105 -8.39 -1.97 -14.17
C ASP A 105 -7.55 -1.09 -13.22
N LEU A 106 -8.05 -0.92 -12.02
CA LEU A 106 -7.40 -0.13 -10.96
C LEU A 106 -6.49 -0.96 -10.04
N THR A 107 -6.41 -2.27 -10.20
CA THR A 107 -5.77 -3.15 -9.23
C THR A 107 -4.30 -2.80 -8.99
N SER A 108 -3.52 -2.63 -10.07
CA SER A 108 -2.10 -2.26 -9.99
C SER A 108 -1.88 -0.87 -9.39
N ILE A 109 -2.76 0.05 -9.73
CA ILE A 109 -2.70 1.44 -9.28
C ILE A 109 -3.04 1.54 -7.78
N VAL A 110 -4.08 0.85 -7.34
CA VAL A 110 -4.44 0.76 -5.92
C VAL A 110 -3.28 0.19 -5.10
N ILE A 111 -2.64 -0.89 -5.57
CA ILE A 111 -1.46 -1.45 -4.91
C ILE A 111 -0.33 -0.41 -4.85
N ARG A 112 -0.04 0.31 -5.94
CA ARG A 112 0.97 1.37 -5.99
C ARG A 112 0.69 2.49 -4.98
N ASN A 113 -0.56 2.95 -4.88
CA ASN A 113 -0.95 3.98 -3.92
C ASN A 113 -0.89 3.50 -2.46
N ILE A 114 -1.27 2.25 -2.18
CA ILE A 114 -1.09 1.65 -0.86
C ILE A 114 0.40 1.62 -0.48
N LEU A 115 1.26 1.16 -1.39
CA LEU A 115 2.72 1.12 -1.18
C LEU A 115 3.32 2.49 -0.89
N ALA A 116 2.83 3.54 -1.56
CA ALA A 116 3.32 4.90 -1.39
C ALA A 116 3.05 5.50 0.00
N VAL A 117 2.00 5.02 0.68
CA VAL A 117 1.60 5.51 2.02
C VAL A 117 1.99 4.57 3.15
N LEU A 118 2.59 3.41 2.85
CA LEU A 118 3.09 2.51 3.88
C LEU A 118 4.16 3.18 4.74
N PRO A 119 4.11 3.02 6.07
CA PRO A 119 5.14 3.56 6.94
C PRO A 119 6.49 2.88 6.66
N MET A 120 7.57 3.66 6.61
CA MET A 120 8.93 3.14 6.43
C MET A 120 9.40 2.30 7.62
N LYS A 121 8.73 2.41 8.77
CA LYS A 121 9.05 1.68 9.99
C LYS A 121 7.79 1.29 10.73
N VAL A 122 7.68 0.01 11.04
CA VAL A 122 6.58 -0.56 11.82
C VAL A 122 7.12 -1.05 13.16
N VAL A 123 6.59 -0.54 14.26
CA VAL A 123 6.94 -0.96 15.61
C VAL A 123 5.69 -1.31 16.41
N CYS A 124 5.76 -2.35 17.24
CA CYS A 124 4.63 -2.76 18.06
C CYS A 124 4.34 -1.79 19.21
N SER A 125 5.36 -1.09 19.70
CA SER A 125 5.27 0.02 20.67
C SER A 125 6.54 0.87 20.59
N ASP A 126 6.46 2.12 21.04
CA ASP A 126 7.61 3.03 21.11
C ASP A 126 8.73 2.48 21.99
N ASP A 127 8.37 1.80 23.08
CA ASP A 127 9.27 1.18 24.05
C ASP A 127 9.70 -0.24 23.67
N CYS A 128 9.44 -0.70 22.46
CA CYS A 128 9.81 -2.04 22.02
C CYS A 128 11.32 -2.26 22.17
N LYS A 129 11.71 -3.25 22.99
CA LYS A 129 13.11 -3.60 23.28
C LYS A 129 13.76 -4.43 22.17
N GLY A 130 12.96 -4.97 21.24
CA GLY A 130 13.46 -5.77 20.13
C GLY A 130 13.90 -7.18 20.51
N LEU A 131 14.71 -7.76 19.61
CA LEU A 131 15.36 -9.04 19.83
C LEU A 131 16.78 -8.85 20.35
N CYS A 132 17.24 -9.77 21.19
CA CYS A 132 18.63 -9.82 21.61
C CYS A 132 19.53 -10.11 20.39
N PRO A 133 20.56 -9.28 20.12
CA PRO A 133 21.45 -9.49 18.97
C PRO A 133 22.33 -10.74 19.09
N VAL A 134 22.45 -11.32 20.29
CA VAL A 134 23.28 -12.50 20.54
C VAL A 134 22.49 -13.80 20.39
N CYS A 135 21.30 -13.89 21.00
CA CYS A 135 20.55 -15.14 21.08
C CYS A 135 19.16 -15.09 20.40
N GLY A 136 18.72 -13.91 19.88
CA GLY A 136 17.43 -13.77 19.24
C GLY A 136 16.21 -13.75 20.19
N GLN A 137 16.43 -13.79 21.51
CA GLN A 137 15.33 -13.73 22.49
C GLN A 137 14.59 -12.40 22.38
N ASN A 138 13.24 -12.46 22.35
CA ASN A 138 12.42 -11.26 22.41
C ASN A 138 12.51 -10.62 23.81
N LEU A 139 13.16 -9.46 23.88
CA LEU A 139 13.45 -8.73 25.12
C LEU A 139 12.20 -8.05 25.72
N ASN A 140 11.09 -8.00 24.98
CA ASN A 140 9.82 -7.55 25.56
C ASN A 140 9.18 -8.63 26.44
N ILE A 141 9.52 -9.91 26.21
CA ILE A 141 8.97 -11.07 26.93
C ILE A 141 9.87 -11.43 28.10
N LYS A 142 11.19 -11.54 27.85
CA LYS A 142 12.15 -11.99 28.87
C LYS A 142 13.54 -11.43 28.57
N ASP A 143 14.19 -10.97 29.62
CA ASP A 143 15.62 -10.66 29.61
C ASP A 143 16.43 -11.96 29.53
N CYS A 144 17.35 -12.04 28.56
CA CYS A 144 18.19 -13.22 28.34
C CYS A 144 19.51 -13.20 29.10
N GLY A 145 19.92 -12.06 29.69
CA GLY A 145 21.19 -11.90 30.40
C GLY A 145 22.43 -12.03 29.51
N CYS A 146 22.28 -12.02 28.19
CA CYS A 146 23.44 -12.02 27.30
C CYS A 146 24.22 -10.72 27.41
N ASP A 147 25.55 -10.80 27.33
CA ASP A 147 26.40 -9.60 27.17
C ASP A 147 26.24 -9.07 25.73
N THR A 148 25.67 -7.88 25.62
CA THR A 148 25.47 -7.20 24.35
C THR A 148 26.47 -6.08 24.08
N THR A 149 27.46 -5.93 24.95
CA THR A 149 28.53 -4.90 24.88
C THR A 149 29.61 -5.27 23.86
N TYR A 150 29.24 -5.80 22.70
CA TYR A 150 30.21 -6.04 21.62
C TYR A 150 30.59 -4.71 20.98
N ILE A 151 31.85 -4.31 21.15
CA ILE A 151 32.47 -3.20 20.43
C ILE A 151 33.24 -3.81 19.25
N ASP A 152 32.93 -3.40 18.02
CA ASP A 152 33.71 -3.80 16.85
C ASP A 152 35.18 -3.36 17.07
N PRO A 153 36.17 -4.28 16.95
CA PRO A 153 37.58 -3.96 17.18
C PRO A 153 38.12 -2.77 16.38
N ARG A 154 37.46 -2.42 15.27
CA ARG A 154 37.84 -1.23 14.47
C ARG A 154 37.51 0.09 15.17
N PHE A 155 36.65 0.10 16.17
CA PHE A 155 36.25 1.28 16.94
C PHE A 155 36.78 1.26 18.38
N GLU A 156 37.61 0.27 18.75
CA GLU A 156 38.15 0.10 20.11
C GLU A 156 39.12 1.24 20.50
N SER A 157 39.62 1.99 19.50
CA SER A 157 40.55 3.11 19.68
C SER A 157 39.88 4.50 19.62
N LEU A 158 38.58 4.59 19.52
CA LEU A 158 37.80 5.83 19.53
C LEU A 158 37.25 6.11 20.93
#